data_be3bbad77ec4e1abccaf45b4246712d0
#
_entry.id   be3bbad77ec4e1abccaf45b4246712d0
#
_cell.length_a   1.000
_cell.length_b   1.000
_cell.length_c   1.000
_cell.angle_alpha   90.00
_cell.angle_beta   90.00
_cell.angle_gamma   90.00
#
_symmetry.space_group_name_H-M   'P 1'
#
loop_
_entity.id
_entity.type
_entity.pdbx_description
1 polymer ?
#
loop_
_entity_poly.entity_id
_entity_poly.type
_entity_poly.pdbx_seq_one_letter_code
_entity_poly.pdbx_strand_id
1 'polypeptide(L)'
;MREPLPEILPTDPLPLLAQWLEEAAPVVKAPTAMALATVDADGRPTVRMVICRGVDVGLGWLVFYSDRESTKGRALAANPRAALVFHWDVFERQIRVEGPVTHAPDADSDRYWRTRPLDARVAAAASDQSRPIASRRAFLEKIEATKQTHGAEVPRPKRWGGYRVWAERVELWVGQPGRAHDRAEWTRTLQPAEAGFTGGSWRATRLQP
;
A
#
# COMPACT_ATOMS: atom_id res chain seq x y z
N MET A 1 -2.87 -21.10 19.23
CA MET A 1 -2.34 -20.17 20.24
C MET A 1 -1.84 -18.95 19.48
N ARG A 2 -2.15 -17.75 19.91
CA ARG A 2 -1.67 -16.52 19.26
C ARG A 2 -0.21 -16.35 19.65
N GLU A 3 0.68 -16.49 18.68
CA GLU A 3 2.10 -16.37 18.93
C GLU A 3 2.45 -14.89 19.18
N PRO A 4 2.99 -14.54 20.35
CA PRO A 4 3.38 -13.16 20.63
C PRO A 4 4.57 -12.73 19.76
N LEU A 5 4.89 -11.45 19.79
CA LEU A 5 6.12 -10.95 19.20
C LEU A 5 7.34 -11.58 19.90
N PRO A 6 8.47 -11.74 19.19
CA PRO A 6 9.70 -12.26 19.80
C PRO A 6 10.07 -11.48 21.06
N GLU A 7 10.50 -12.17 22.12
CA GLU A 7 10.93 -11.52 23.37
C GLU A 7 12.04 -10.51 23.13
N ILE A 8 13.04 -10.89 22.33
CA ILE A 8 14.05 -9.98 21.81
C ILE A 8 13.55 -9.48 20.45
N LEU A 9 13.16 -8.21 20.39
CA LEU A 9 12.69 -7.60 19.14
C LEU A 9 13.79 -7.60 18.08
N PRO A 10 13.46 -7.94 16.81
CA PRO A 10 14.43 -7.88 15.73
C PRO A 10 14.92 -6.44 15.53
N THR A 11 16.17 -6.29 15.11
CA THR A 11 16.75 -4.97 14.81
C THR A 11 16.08 -4.29 13.61
N ASP A 12 15.53 -5.08 12.67
CA ASP A 12 14.77 -4.62 11.50
C ASP A 12 13.39 -5.29 11.51
N PRO A 13 12.27 -4.54 11.46
CA PRO A 13 10.93 -5.11 11.44
C PRO A 13 10.51 -5.68 10.08
N LEU A 14 11.16 -5.29 8.99
CA LEU A 14 10.68 -5.58 7.63
C LEU A 14 10.74 -7.07 7.26
N PRO A 15 11.76 -7.85 7.67
CA PRO A 15 11.74 -9.29 7.48
C PRO A 15 10.55 -9.97 8.17
N LEU A 16 10.22 -9.58 9.40
CA LEU A 16 9.07 -10.12 10.14
C LEU A 16 7.74 -9.67 9.51
N LEU A 17 7.66 -8.44 9.03
CA LEU A 17 6.51 -7.96 8.25
C LEU A 17 6.30 -8.80 6.99
N ALA A 18 7.35 -9.06 6.22
CA ALA A 18 7.29 -9.88 5.01
C ALA A 18 6.87 -11.32 5.31
N GLN A 19 7.43 -11.92 6.37
CA GLN A 19 7.04 -13.24 6.86
C GLN A 19 5.54 -13.30 7.19
N TRP A 20 5.00 -12.30 7.89
CA TRP A 20 3.57 -12.28 8.22
C TRP A 20 2.67 -12.18 6.98
N LEU A 21 3.10 -11.48 5.94
CA LEU A 21 2.40 -11.44 4.65
C LEU A 21 2.41 -12.81 3.96
N GLU A 22 3.53 -13.53 4.02
CA GLU A 22 3.66 -14.89 3.47
C GLU A 22 2.80 -15.88 4.23
N GLU A 23 2.77 -15.82 5.56
CA GLU A 23 1.90 -16.64 6.41
C GLU A 23 0.41 -16.37 6.15
N ALA A 24 0.05 -15.13 5.87
CA ALA A 24 -1.34 -14.76 5.57
C ALA A 24 -1.79 -15.24 4.17
N ALA A 25 -0.90 -15.40 3.22
CA ALA A 25 -1.22 -15.70 1.83
C ALA A 25 -2.09 -16.96 1.63
N PRO A 26 -1.83 -18.11 2.27
CA PRO A 26 -2.66 -19.31 2.11
C PRO A 26 -3.98 -19.28 2.88
N VAL A 27 -4.16 -18.39 3.85
CA VAL A 27 -5.25 -18.42 4.83
C VAL A 27 -6.25 -17.28 4.63
N VAL A 28 -5.76 -16.11 4.31
CA VAL A 28 -6.57 -14.89 4.20
C VAL A 28 -7.00 -14.68 2.75
N LYS A 29 -8.29 -14.42 2.51
CA LYS A 29 -8.83 -14.22 1.15
C LYS A 29 -8.14 -13.06 0.39
N ALA A 30 -7.75 -12.01 1.08
CA ALA A 30 -7.09 -10.84 0.49
C ALA A 30 -5.92 -10.38 1.40
N PRO A 31 -4.86 -11.18 1.50
CA PRO A 31 -3.79 -10.98 2.49
C PRO A 31 -3.03 -9.67 2.31
N THR A 32 -2.95 -9.19 1.09
CA THR A 32 -2.24 -7.95 0.73
C THR A 32 -3.15 -6.72 0.63
N ALA A 33 -4.45 -6.86 0.97
CA ALA A 33 -5.33 -5.71 1.10
C ALA A 33 -4.95 -4.89 2.33
N MET A 34 -4.79 -3.58 2.15
CA MET A 34 -4.41 -2.67 3.22
C MET A 34 -5.24 -1.39 3.16
N ALA A 35 -5.59 -0.84 4.32
CA ALA A 35 -6.14 0.50 4.38
C ALA A 35 -5.01 1.51 4.19
N LEU A 36 -5.23 2.48 3.30
CA LEU A 36 -4.32 3.59 3.03
C LEU A 36 -4.97 4.89 3.52
N ALA A 37 -4.36 5.53 4.49
CA ALA A 37 -4.70 6.87 4.93
C ALA A 37 -3.81 7.90 4.21
N THR A 38 -4.45 8.97 3.75
CA THR A 38 -3.79 10.15 3.13
C THR A 38 -4.45 11.42 3.64
N VAL A 39 -3.73 12.52 3.62
CA VAL A 39 -4.23 13.85 4.01
C VAL A 39 -4.23 14.75 2.77
N ASP A 40 -5.35 15.40 2.49
CA ASP A 40 -5.46 16.31 1.34
C ASP A 40 -4.80 17.68 1.60
N ALA A 41 -4.87 18.57 0.61
CA ALA A 41 -4.30 19.91 0.71
C ALA A 41 -4.93 20.78 1.81
N ASP A 42 -6.18 20.48 2.19
CA ASP A 42 -6.91 21.18 3.27
C ASP A 42 -6.66 20.56 4.65
N GLY A 43 -5.78 19.55 4.76
CA GLY A 43 -5.49 18.85 5.99
C GLY A 43 -6.53 17.77 6.38
N ARG A 44 -7.47 17.42 5.49
CA ARG A 44 -8.51 16.43 5.79
C ARG A 44 -7.98 15.02 5.58
N PRO A 45 -8.03 14.12 6.58
CA PRO A 45 -7.66 12.74 6.43
C PRO A 45 -8.73 11.97 5.66
N THR A 46 -8.31 11.09 4.77
CA THR A 46 -9.18 10.15 4.06
C THR A 46 -8.56 8.75 4.05
N VAL A 47 -9.41 7.70 4.08
CA VAL A 47 -8.96 6.31 4.09
C VAL A 47 -9.70 5.49 3.03
N ARG A 48 -9.01 4.51 2.42
CA ARG A 48 -9.57 3.54 1.46
C ARG A 48 -8.71 2.29 1.44
N MET A 49 -9.30 1.21 0.93
CA MET A 49 -8.53 0.00 0.68
C MET A 49 -7.73 0.11 -0.61
N VAL A 50 -6.49 -0.37 -0.57
CA VAL A 50 -5.62 -0.59 -1.73
C VAL A 50 -4.94 -1.94 -1.57
N ILE A 51 -4.28 -2.42 -2.63
CA ILE A 51 -3.58 -3.71 -2.61
C ILE A 51 -2.08 -3.44 -2.61
N CYS A 52 -1.39 -3.95 -1.59
CA CYS A 52 0.07 -4.03 -1.59
C CYS A 52 0.52 -5.00 -2.68
N ARG A 53 1.46 -4.57 -3.53
CA ARG A 53 1.96 -5.36 -4.66
C ARG A 53 3.41 -5.76 -4.52
N GLY A 54 4.02 -5.40 -3.41
CA GLY A 54 5.37 -5.80 -3.06
C GLY A 54 5.89 -5.06 -1.85
N VAL A 55 6.82 -5.69 -1.17
CA VAL A 55 7.62 -5.14 -0.10
C VAL A 55 9.07 -5.33 -0.50
N ASP A 56 9.83 -4.27 -0.50
CA ASP A 56 11.29 -4.34 -0.64
C ASP A 56 11.90 -4.23 0.76
N VAL A 57 12.31 -5.36 1.31
CA VAL A 57 12.88 -5.44 2.66
C VAL A 57 14.24 -4.72 2.72
N GLY A 58 15.03 -4.81 1.65
CA GLY A 58 16.38 -4.21 1.61
C GLY A 58 16.35 -2.69 1.53
N LEU A 59 15.49 -2.13 0.67
CA LEU A 59 15.32 -0.68 0.53
C LEU A 59 14.29 -0.10 1.51
N GLY A 60 13.37 -0.92 2.00
CA GLY A 60 12.42 -0.55 3.04
C GLY A 60 11.21 0.24 2.54
N TRP A 61 10.58 -0.19 1.46
CA TRP A 61 9.34 0.39 0.98
C TRP A 61 8.29 -0.68 0.65
N LEU A 62 7.01 -0.25 0.67
CA LEU A 62 5.87 -1.01 0.19
C LEU A 62 5.31 -0.31 -1.05
N VAL A 63 4.84 -1.09 -2.04
CA VAL A 63 4.32 -0.52 -3.30
C VAL A 63 2.85 -0.86 -3.50
N PHE A 64 2.08 0.13 -3.94
CA PHE A 64 0.74 -0.03 -4.52
C PHE A 64 0.63 0.76 -5.82
N TYR A 65 -0.35 0.42 -6.66
CA TYR A 65 -0.56 1.09 -7.94
C TYR A 65 -1.95 1.72 -7.98
N SER A 66 -2.03 2.93 -8.52
CA SER A 66 -3.29 3.67 -8.61
C SER A 66 -3.23 4.75 -9.70
N ASP A 67 -4.37 5.39 -9.92
CA ASP A 67 -4.48 6.58 -10.73
C ASP A 67 -3.98 7.81 -9.94
N ARG A 68 -3.06 8.57 -10.51
CA ARG A 68 -2.43 9.77 -9.91
C ARG A 68 -3.41 10.94 -9.81
N GLU A 69 -4.47 10.95 -10.64
CA GLU A 69 -5.51 11.98 -10.63
C GLU A 69 -6.71 11.62 -9.74
N SER A 70 -6.70 10.44 -9.13
CA SER A 70 -7.70 10.05 -8.14
C SER A 70 -7.63 10.90 -6.87
N THR A 71 -8.65 10.85 -6.00
CA THR A 71 -8.63 11.56 -4.71
C THR A 71 -7.37 11.30 -3.90
N LYS A 72 -6.94 10.02 -3.79
CA LYS A 72 -5.69 9.68 -3.08
C LYS A 72 -4.44 10.16 -3.82
N GLY A 73 -4.44 10.13 -5.17
CA GLY A 73 -3.32 10.62 -5.97
C GLY A 73 -3.12 12.11 -5.79
N ARG A 74 -4.19 12.91 -5.84
CA ARG A 74 -4.13 14.35 -5.56
C ARG A 74 -3.71 14.65 -4.13
N ALA A 75 -4.21 13.88 -3.15
CA ALA A 75 -3.80 14.02 -1.75
C ALA A 75 -2.28 13.78 -1.58
N LEU A 76 -1.76 12.71 -2.20
CA LEU A 76 -0.32 12.40 -2.15
C LEU A 76 0.54 13.39 -2.93
N ALA A 77 0.00 14.05 -3.97
CA ALA A 77 0.69 15.14 -4.66
C ALA A 77 0.82 16.38 -3.78
N ALA A 78 -0.20 16.70 -2.98
CA ALA A 78 -0.20 17.81 -2.05
C ALA A 78 0.57 17.52 -0.75
N ASN A 79 0.43 16.31 -0.23
CA ASN A 79 1.07 15.84 1.00
C ASN A 79 1.63 14.43 0.77
N PRO A 80 2.92 14.29 0.42
CA PRO A 80 3.51 13.01 0.04
C PRO A 80 3.86 12.14 1.25
N ARG A 81 2.91 11.93 2.16
CA ARG A 81 3.02 11.03 3.31
C ARG A 81 1.77 10.16 3.41
N ALA A 82 1.94 8.95 3.90
CA ALA A 82 0.85 8.01 4.08
C ALA A 82 1.04 7.14 5.33
N ALA A 83 -0.10 6.62 5.82
CA ALA A 83 -0.13 5.51 6.76
C ALA A 83 -0.87 4.34 6.13
N LEU A 84 -0.34 3.13 6.34
CA LEU A 84 -0.89 1.87 5.88
C LEU A 84 -1.25 1.00 7.07
N VAL A 85 -2.33 0.22 6.96
CA VAL A 85 -2.62 -0.84 7.92
C VAL A 85 -3.10 -2.11 7.21
N PHE A 86 -2.45 -3.24 7.54
CA PHE A 86 -2.98 -4.58 7.30
C PHE A 86 -3.62 -5.07 8.59
N HIS A 87 -4.73 -5.78 8.47
CA HIS A 87 -5.37 -6.43 9.60
C HIS A 87 -5.91 -7.80 9.18
N TRP A 88 -5.54 -8.82 9.93
CA TRP A 88 -5.99 -10.20 9.71
C TRP A 88 -6.58 -10.74 11.02
N ASP A 89 -7.90 -10.77 11.08
CA ASP A 89 -8.68 -11.23 12.23
C ASP A 89 -8.37 -12.69 12.59
N VAL A 90 -8.16 -13.54 11.59
CA VAL A 90 -7.83 -14.96 11.78
C VAL A 90 -6.54 -15.17 12.59
N PHE A 91 -5.59 -14.26 12.50
CA PHE A 91 -4.34 -14.26 13.27
C PHE A 91 -4.37 -13.29 14.44
N GLU A 92 -5.38 -12.41 14.49
CA GLU A 92 -5.39 -11.23 15.34
C GLU A 92 -4.09 -10.44 15.26
N ARG A 93 -3.60 -10.24 14.03
CA ARG A 93 -2.39 -9.47 13.74
C ARG A 93 -2.70 -8.21 12.98
N GLN A 94 -1.99 -7.15 13.31
CA GLN A 94 -2.02 -5.90 12.58
C GLN A 94 -0.59 -5.43 12.28
N ILE A 95 -0.39 -4.92 11.07
CA ILE A 95 0.84 -4.24 10.66
C ILE A 95 0.47 -2.80 10.33
N ARG A 96 1.13 -1.83 10.92
CA ARG A 96 1.05 -0.42 10.52
C ARG A 96 2.38 0.02 9.94
N VAL A 97 2.35 0.77 8.85
CA VAL A 97 3.53 1.38 8.23
C VAL A 97 3.22 2.83 7.92
N GLU A 98 4.12 3.72 8.32
CA GLU A 98 3.99 5.16 8.08
C GLU A 98 5.27 5.69 7.47
N GLY A 99 5.14 6.67 6.56
CA GLY A 99 6.29 7.35 6.02
C GLY A 99 6.02 8.16 4.76
N PRO A 100 7.08 8.73 4.19
CA PRO A 100 6.98 9.49 2.95
C PRO A 100 6.67 8.59 1.76
N VAL A 101 6.08 9.20 0.72
CA VAL A 101 5.65 8.50 -0.49
C VAL A 101 6.34 9.10 -1.70
N THR A 102 6.87 8.23 -2.56
CA THR A 102 7.39 8.61 -3.87
C THR A 102 6.65 7.88 -4.98
N HIS A 103 6.71 8.36 -6.20
CA HIS A 103 6.28 7.57 -7.34
C HIS A 103 7.29 6.44 -7.59
N ALA A 104 6.78 5.25 -7.93
CA ALA A 104 7.63 4.21 -8.48
C ALA A 104 8.09 4.61 -9.89
N PRO A 105 9.28 4.17 -10.34
CA PRO A 105 9.74 4.37 -11.70
C PRO A 105 8.70 3.92 -12.74
N ASP A 106 8.62 4.64 -13.86
CA ASP A 106 7.66 4.29 -14.92
C ASP A 106 7.91 2.89 -15.48
N ALA A 107 9.17 2.46 -15.59
CA ALA A 107 9.52 1.10 -16.00
C ALA A 107 8.91 0.01 -15.09
N ASP A 108 8.84 0.24 -13.77
CA ASP A 108 8.20 -0.68 -12.84
C ASP A 108 6.67 -0.67 -13.02
N SER A 109 6.10 0.52 -13.25
CA SER A 109 4.68 0.67 -13.53
C SER A 109 4.29 -0.01 -14.84
N ASP A 110 5.12 0.10 -15.88
CA ASP A 110 4.92 -0.57 -17.18
C ASP A 110 5.03 -2.09 -17.06
N ARG A 111 6.02 -2.57 -16.31
CA ARG A 111 6.20 -4.00 -16.02
C ARG A 111 4.98 -4.56 -15.33
N TYR A 112 4.54 -3.93 -14.24
CA TYR A 112 3.36 -4.37 -13.50
C TYR A 112 2.08 -4.23 -14.33
N TRP A 113 1.90 -3.18 -15.14
CA TRP A 113 0.76 -3.01 -16.03
C TRP A 113 0.57 -4.22 -16.96
N ARG A 114 1.64 -4.72 -17.55
CA ARG A 114 1.61 -5.89 -18.45
C ARG A 114 1.16 -7.18 -17.78
N THR A 115 1.42 -7.34 -16.49
CA THR A 115 0.99 -8.54 -15.73
C THR A 115 -0.49 -8.52 -15.32
N ARG A 116 -1.15 -7.36 -15.45
CA ARG A 116 -2.56 -7.24 -15.05
C ARG A 116 -3.49 -7.94 -16.05
N PRO A 117 -4.58 -8.59 -15.57
CA PRO A 117 -5.63 -9.10 -16.44
C PRO A 117 -6.15 -8.01 -17.40
N LEU A 118 -6.51 -8.40 -18.62
CA LEU A 118 -7.00 -7.46 -19.65
C LEU A 118 -8.16 -6.61 -19.13
N ASP A 119 -9.18 -7.22 -18.50
CA ASP A 119 -10.34 -6.48 -17.99
C ASP A 119 -9.94 -5.43 -16.93
N ALA A 120 -8.93 -5.72 -16.10
CA ALA A 120 -8.42 -4.76 -15.13
C ALA A 120 -7.63 -3.61 -15.79
N ARG A 121 -6.96 -3.86 -16.93
CA ARG A 121 -6.31 -2.82 -17.73
C ARG A 121 -7.34 -1.94 -18.42
N VAL A 122 -8.33 -2.54 -19.07
CA VAL A 122 -9.43 -1.84 -19.74
C VAL A 122 -10.17 -0.93 -18.74
N ALA A 123 -10.61 -1.49 -17.60
CA ALA A 123 -11.33 -0.73 -16.59
C ALA A 123 -10.49 0.44 -16.02
N ALA A 124 -9.19 0.24 -15.81
CA ALA A 124 -8.31 1.31 -15.32
C ALA A 124 -8.05 2.39 -16.39
N ALA A 125 -7.98 2.02 -17.67
CA ALA A 125 -7.82 2.96 -18.78
C ALA A 125 -9.09 3.79 -19.00
N ALA A 126 -10.27 3.16 -18.90
CA ALA A 126 -11.59 3.80 -19.07
C ALA A 126 -11.97 4.72 -17.91
N SER A 127 -11.38 4.50 -16.70
CA SER A 127 -11.80 5.19 -15.48
C SER A 127 -11.07 6.50 -15.27
N ASP A 128 -11.81 7.60 -15.13
CA ASP A 128 -11.31 8.83 -14.50
C ASP A 128 -11.53 8.70 -12.99
N GLN A 129 -10.67 7.94 -12.33
CA GLN A 129 -10.88 7.46 -10.97
C GLN A 129 -11.22 8.59 -9.99
N SER A 130 -12.29 8.41 -9.20
CA SER A 130 -12.82 9.37 -8.21
C SER A 130 -13.48 10.62 -8.82
N ARG A 131 -13.68 10.69 -10.13
CA ARG A 131 -14.47 11.75 -10.75
C ARG A 131 -15.97 11.36 -10.79
N PRO A 132 -16.88 12.32 -10.70
CA PRO A 132 -18.29 12.06 -10.90
C PRO A 132 -18.58 11.43 -12.27
N ILE A 133 -19.56 10.56 -12.32
CA ILE A 133 -20.07 9.96 -13.54
C ILE A 133 -21.59 9.88 -13.46
N ALA A 134 -22.27 10.01 -14.59
CA ALA A 134 -23.74 10.09 -14.64
C ALA A 134 -24.44 8.79 -14.16
N SER A 135 -23.86 7.63 -14.44
CA SER A 135 -24.43 6.34 -14.02
C SER A 135 -23.40 5.20 -14.11
N ARG A 136 -23.71 4.08 -13.47
CA ARG A 136 -22.95 2.83 -13.67
C ARG A 136 -22.97 2.40 -15.14
N ARG A 137 -24.08 2.59 -15.86
CA ARG A 137 -24.20 2.28 -17.29
C ARG A 137 -23.22 3.10 -18.11
N ALA A 138 -23.13 4.40 -17.87
CA ALA A 138 -22.16 5.25 -18.56
C ALA A 138 -20.70 4.80 -18.34
N PHE A 139 -20.38 4.25 -17.17
CA PHE A 139 -19.05 3.65 -16.94
C PHE A 139 -18.83 2.37 -17.73
N LEU A 140 -19.83 1.49 -17.82
CA LEU A 140 -19.75 0.26 -18.61
C LEU A 140 -19.62 0.56 -20.11
N GLU A 141 -20.28 1.58 -20.60
CA GLU A 141 -20.14 2.08 -21.99
C GLU A 141 -18.72 2.59 -22.26
N LYS A 142 -18.09 3.31 -21.31
CA LYS A 142 -16.67 3.72 -21.41
C LYS A 142 -15.73 2.50 -21.45
N ILE A 143 -15.99 1.47 -20.64
CA ILE A 143 -15.22 0.22 -20.64
C ILE A 143 -15.30 -0.45 -22.01
N GLU A 144 -16.52 -0.58 -22.56
CA GLU A 144 -16.72 -1.23 -23.85
C GLU A 144 -16.06 -0.44 -25.00
N ALA A 145 -16.22 0.88 -25.04
CA ALA A 145 -15.53 1.74 -26.00
C ALA A 145 -14.00 1.61 -25.90
N THR A 146 -13.43 1.57 -24.69
CA THR A 146 -12.00 1.37 -24.48
C THR A 146 -11.53 0.01 -25.00
N LYS A 147 -12.32 -1.04 -24.78
CA LYS A 147 -12.05 -2.39 -25.28
C LYS A 147 -12.08 -2.44 -26.81
N GLN A 148 -13.06 -1.81 -27.43
CA GLN A 148 -13.17 -1.73 -28.90
C GLN A 148 -11.99 -0.96 -29.49
N THR A 149 -11.56 0.12 -28.86
CA THR A 149 -10.43 0.94 -29.34
C THR A 149 -9.09 0.23 -29.26
N HIS A 150 -8.83 -0.52 -28.20
CA HIS A 150 -7.50 -1.06 -27.90
C HIS A 150 -7.37 -2.58 -28.02
N GLY A 151 -8.50 -3.31 -28.08
CA GLY A 151 -8.47 -4.78 -28.12
C GLY A 151 -7.72 -5.37 -26.93
N ALA A 152 -6.75 -6.23 -27.20
CA ALA A 152 -5.92 -6.87 -26.19
C ALA A 152 -4.75 -5.98 -25.71
N GLU A 153 -4.40 -4.93 -26.44
CA GLU A 153 -3.21 -4.11 -26.18
C GLU A 153 -3.57 -2.74 -25.61
N VAL A 154 -4.11 -2.75 -24.40
CA VAL A 154 -4.44 -1.52 -23.69
C VAL A 154 -3.17 -0.87 -23.13
N PRO A 155 -2.78 0.33 -23.62
CA PRO A 155 -1.60 1.01 -23.12
C PRO A 155 -1.83 1.50 -21.66
N ARG A 156 -0.75 1.58 -20.89
CA ARG A 156 -0.84 2.16 -19.56
C ARG A 156 -1.10 3.68 -19.67
N PRO A 157 -2.18 4.19 -19.07
CA PRO A 157 -2.40 5.63 -19.00
C PRO A 157 -1.26 6.33 -18.24
N LYS A 158 -0.79 7.49 -18.71
CA LYS A 158 0.27 8.26 -18.03
C LYS A 158 -0.06 8.59 -16.57
N ARG A 159 -1.37 8.81 -16.28
CA ARG A 159 -1.85 9.06 -14.92
C ARG A 159 -1.84 7.82 -14.01
N TRP A 160 -1.64 6.61 -14.55
CA TRP A 160 -1.62 5.38 -13.75
C TRP A 160 -0.20 4.92 -13.46
N GLY A 161 0.12 4.66 -12.19
CA GLY A 161 1.46 4.21 -11.80
C GLY A 161 1.56 3.78 -10.36
N GLY A 162 2.76 3.37 -9.98
CA GLY A 162 3.09 2.91 -8.64
C GLY A 162 3.41 4.07 -7.69
N TYR A 163 3.13 3.80 -6.41
CA TYR A 163 3.53 4.60 -5.26
C TYR A 163 4.32 3.72 -4.31
N ARG A 164 5.51 4.17 -3.90
CA ARG A 164 6.33 3.54 -2.87
C ARG A 164 6.14 4.30 -1.56
N VAL A 165 5.67 3.61 -0.54
CA VAL A 165 5.60 4.13 0.83
C VAL A 165 6.87 3.67 1.54
N TRP A 166 7.75 4.59 1.88
CA TRP A 166 9.01 4.32 2.54
C TRP A 166 8.78 4.19 4.05
N ALA A 167 9.07 3.02 4.59
CA ALA A 167 8.83 2.72 5.99
C ALA A 167 9.79 3.54 6.88
N GLU A 168 9.24 4.56 7.52
CA GLU A 168 9.89 5.38 8.53
C GLU A 168 9.49 4.93 9.94
N ARG A 169 8.25 4.46 10.09
CA ARG A 169 7.67 3.86 11.29
C ARG A 169 6.95 2.57 10.92
N VAL A 170 7.19 1.52 11.68
CA VAL A 170 6.48 0.24 11.59
C VAL A 170 6.00 -0.15 12.97
N GLU A 171 4.73 -0.49 13.12
CA GLU A 171 4.19 -1.12 14.32
C GLU A 171 3.67 -2.50 13.99
N LEU A 172 4.07 -3.48 14.76
CA LEU A 172 3.50 -4.83 14.75
C LEU A 172 2.68 -5.02 16.04
N TRP A 173 1.47 -5.52 15.86
CA TRP A 173 0.49 -5.73 16.92
C TRP A 173 -0.07 -7.15 16.86
N VAL A 174 -0.14 -7.80 18.01
CA VAL A 174 -0.74 -9.13 18.18
C VAL A 174 -1.82 -9.07 19.26
N GLY A 175 -3.04 -9.47 18.91
CA GLY A 175 -4.16 -9.55 19.84
C GLY A 175 -3.93 -10.61 20.91
N GLN A 176 -4.17 -10.24 22.17
CA GLN A 176 -4.05 -11.14 23.31
C GLN A 176 -5.31 -11.07 24.18
N PRO A 177 -5.64 -12.15 24.91
CA PRO A 177 -6.75 -12.16 25.86
C PRO A 177 -6.67 -11.03 26.89
N GLY A 178 -7.80 -10.59 27.38
CA GLY A 178 -7.86 -9.56 28.43
C GLY A 178 -7.38 -8.18 27.97
N ARG A 179 -7.30 -7.93 26.65
CA ARG A 179 -6.75 -6.71 26.05
C ARG A 179 -5.26 -6.46 26.36
N ALA A 180 -4.53 -7.47 26.84
CA ALA A 180 -3.08 -7.40 27.08
C ALA A 180 -2.30 -7.59 25.76
N HIS A 181 -2.65 -6.78 24.75
CA HIS A 181 -2.10 -6.91 23.40
C HIS A 181 -0.59 -6.70 23.38
N ASP A 182 0.12 -7.52 22.60
CA ASP A 182 1.56 -7.38 22.42
C ASP A 182 1.83 -6.44 21.24
N ARG A 183 2.58 -5.36 21.51
CA ARG A 183 2.83 -4.29 20.55
C ARG A 183 4.30 -3.89 20.56
N ALA A 184 4.86 -3.72 19.39
CA ALA A 184 6.18 -3.15 19.24
C ALA A 184 6.21 -2.19 18.04
N GLU A 185 6.95 -1.12 18.20
CA GLU A 185 7.16 -0.07 17.21
C GLU A 185 8.64 0.04 16.87
N TRP A 186 8.93 0.22 15.59
CA TRP A 186 10.25 0.55 15.07
C TRP A 186 10.18 1.89 14.36
N THR A 187 11.15 2.74 14.66
CA THR A 187 11.31 4.03 14.01
C THR A 187 12.73 4.18 13.47
N ARG A 188 12.87 4.86 12.34
CA ARG A 188 14.16 5.25 11.77
C ARG A 188 14.06 6.61 11.09
N THR A 189 15.20 7.24 10.86
CA THR A 189 15.28 8.41 9.99
C THR A 189 15.45 7.97 8.53
N LEU A 190 14.83 8.70 7.62
CA LEU A 190 15.02 8.55 6.20
C LEU A 190 15.75 9.77 5.64
N GLN A 191 16.78 9.54 4.83
CA GLN A 191 17.52 10.58 4.13
C GLN A 191 17.12 10.55 2.64
N PRO A 192 16.84 11.71 2.00
CA PRO A 192 16.59 11.77 0.58
C PRO A 192 17.76 11.16 -0.21
N ALA A 193 17.44 10.40 -1.26
CA ALA A 193 18.39 9.77 -2.18
C ALA A 193 17.84 9.85 -3.60
N GLU A 194 18.68 9.59 -4.61
CA GLU A 194 18.31 9.70 -6.02
C GLU A 194 17.05 8.89 -6.40
N ALA A 195 16.93 7.67 -5.86
CA ALA A 195 15.78 6.78 -6.15
C ALA A 195 14.67 6.84 -5.07
N GLY A 196 14.68 7.86 -4.19
CA GLY A 196 13.71 8.03 -3.11
C GLY A 196 14.35 8.30 -1.76
N PHE A 197 14.56 7.29 -0.92
CA PHE A 197 15.15 7.46 0.42
C PHE A 197 16.12 6.34 0.77
N THR A 198 17.09 6.66 1.62
CA THR A 198 17.94 5.70 2.33
C THR A 198 17.56 5.70 3.80
N GLY A 199 17.34 4.53 4.38
CA GLY A 199 17.00 4.37 5.79
C GLY A 199 18.22 4.27 6.69
N GLY A 200 18.19 4.99 7.81
CA GLY A 200 19.10 4.77 8.94
C GLY A 200 18.75 3.52 9.74
N SER A 201 19.47 3.28 10.82
CA SER A 201 19.20 2.17 11.73
C SER A 201 17.85 2.30 12.41
N TRP A 202 17.17 1.17 12.60
CA TRP A 202 15.92 1.10 13.33
C TRP A 202 16.14 1.18 14.84
N ARG A 203 15.20 1.83 15.52
CA ARG A 203 15.08 1.81 16.97
C ARG A 203 13.77 1.11 17.33
N ALA A 204 13.86 -0.01 18.02
CA ALA A 204 12.71 -0.79 18.48
C ALA A 204 12.26 -0.38 19.89
N THR A 205 10.96 -0.39 20.14
CA THR A 205 10.35 -0.09 21.44
C THR A 205 9.06 -0.89 21.61
N ARG A 206 8.87 -1.56 22.74
CA ARG A 206 7.58 -2.14 23.10
C ARG A 206 6.61 -1.05 23.52
N LEU A 207 5.35 -1.21 23.15
CA LEU A 207 4.28 -0.28 23.52
C LEU A 207 3.29 -0.96 24.48
N GLN A 208 2.75 -0.17 25.39
CA GLN A 208 1.59 -0.62 26.18
C GLN A 208 0.36 -0.76 25.27
N PRO A 209 -0.54 -1.70 25.56
CA PRO A 209 -1.77 -1.90 24.81
C PRO A 209 -2.73 -0.70 24.90
#